data_21f2a0a09fa0fda4e5f04dfcf086406f
#
_entry.id   21f2a0a09fa0fda4e5f04dfcf086406f
#
_cell.length_a   1.000
_cell.length_b   1.000
_cell.length_c   1.000
_cell.angle_alpha   90.00
_cell.angle_beta   90.00
_cell.angle_gamma   90.00
#
_symmetry.space_group_name_H-M   'P 1'
#
loop_
_entity.id
_entity.type
_entity.pdbx_description
1 polymer ?
#
loop_
_entity_poly.entity_id
_entity_poly.type
_entity_poly.pdbx_seq_one_letter_code
_entity_poly.pdbx_strand_id
1 'polypeptide(L)'
;MVFGNYRFALLLLLLLPGIAAQAGNALENHPSPYLAMHGGDPVAWRDWGEAAVSEAEESGKLLFISSGYFSCHWCHVMQRESYQDPEVAALLNRWYVPVKIDRELEPALDAWLIAFTETTEGAAGWPLNVFLTPDGYPLVGMTYVPRDDFHERLGRLHDFWNQERERAVAFSRSIVERMQAANKVSLPQSLPAGDEVVAGFLEQAMSLADELQGGFGDQNKFPMSPQLRVLLAIQQHEPSRELHDFLVLTLDQMANRG
;
A
#
# COMPACT_ATOMS: atom_id res chain seq x y z
N MET A 1 -76.01 27.19 18.32
CA MET A 1 -74.73 27.70 17.90
C MET A 1 -73.67 27.13 18.85
N VAL A 2 -72.90 26.12 18.41
CA VAL A 2 -71.85 25.49 19.23
C VAL A 2 -70.58 25.71 18.51
N PHE A 3 -69.67 26.51 19.10
CA PHE A 3 -68.31 26.75 18.56
C PHE A 3 -67.40 25.69 19.08
N GLY A 4 -66.90 24.83 18.18
CA GLY A 4 -65.88 23.82 18.47
C GLY A 4 -64.43 24.43 18.42
N ASN A 5 -63.74 24.33 19.58
CA ASN A 5 -62.31 24.72 19.68
C ASN A 5 -61.40 23.60 19.13
N TYR A 6 -60.79 23.82 17.97
CA TYR A 6 -59.72 22.98 17.48
C TYR A 6 -58.40 23.44 18.10
N ARG A 7 -57.85 22.64 19.04
CA ARG A 7 -56.48 22.78 19.53
C ARG A 7 -55.53 22.13 18.50
N PHE A 8 -54.83 22.95 17.77
CA PHE A 8 -53.68 22.48 16.96
C PHE A 8 -52.55 22.07 17.91
N ALA A 9 -52.28 20.77 18.03
CA ALA A 9 -51.08 20.27 18.67
C ALA A 9 -49.90 20.37 17.68
N LEU A 10 -49.01 21.31 17.94
CA LEU A 10 -47.73 21.45 17.18
C LEU A 10 -46.80 20.32 17.62
N LEU A 11 -46.65 19.30 16.77
CA LEU A 11 -45.66 18.22 16.99
C LEU A 11 -44.28 18.78 16.65
N LEU A 12 -43.52 19.15 17.67
CA LEU A 12 -42.09 19.56 17.51
C LEU A 12 -41.26 18.29 17.27
N LEU A 13 -40.92 18.02 16.00
CA LEU A 13 -39.96 16.97 15.63
C LEU A 13 -38.59 17.45 16.08
N LEU A 14 -38.10 16.97 17.22
CA LEU A 14 -36.71 17.10 17.65
C LEU A 14 -35.84 16.27 16.70
N LEU A 15 -35.23 16.94 15.71
CA LEU A 15 -34.09 16.41 14.95
C LEU A 15 -32.94 16.27 15.94
N LEU A 16 -32.78 15.10 16.55
CA LEU A 16 -31.56 14.73 17.24
C LEU A 16 -30.46 14.62 16.15
N PRO A 17 -29.35 15.34 16.28
CA PRO A 17 -28.20 15.08 15.41
C PRO A 17 -27.82 13.63 15.64
N GLY A 18 -27.85 12.81 14.59
CA GLY A 18 -27.34 11.47 14.63
C GLY A 18 -25.88 11.53 15.07
N ILE A 19 -25.60 11.03 16.27
CA ILE A 19 -24.25 10.73 16.70
C ILE A 19 -23.82 9.62 15.76
N ALA A 20 -23.08 9.96 14.69
CA ALA A 20 -22.40 8.96 13.89
C ALA A 20 -21.54 8.16 14.87
N ALA A 21 -21.93 6.93 15.16
CA ALA A 21 -21.14 6.01 15.95
C ALA A 21 -19.79 5.89 15.22
N GLN A 22 -18.72 6.34 15.87
CA GLN A 22 -17.39 6.20 15.34
C GLN A 22 -17.15 4.69 15.20
N ALA A 23 -17.01 4.20 13.97
CA ALA A 23 -16.77 2.79 13.73
C ALA A 23 -15.52 2.40 14.52
N GLY A 24 -15.62 1.35 15.36
CA GLY A 24 -14.48 0.82 16.09
C GLY A 24 -13.45 0.21 15.14
N ASN A 25 -12.31 -0.18 15.68
CA ASN A 25 -11.29 -0.93 14.93
C ASN A 25 -11.85 -2.32 14.56
N ALA A 26 -11.93 -2.62 13.26
CA ALA A 26 -12.53 -3.86 12.76
C ALA A 26 -11.55 -5.07 12.80
N LEU A 27 -10.29 -4.85 13.16
CA LEU A 27 -9.22 -5.85 13.03
C LEU A 27 -8.95 -6.69 14.29
N GLU A 28 -9.63 -6.43 15.41
CA GLU A 28 -9.32 -7.05 16.70
C GLU A 28 -9.26 -8.59 16.68
N ASN A 29 -10.11 -9.22 15.87
CA ASN A 29 -10.17 -10.68 15.75
C ASN A 29 -9.97 -11.15 14.30
N HIS A 30 -9.21 -10.39 13.51
CA HIS A 30 -9.01 -10.73 12.12
C HIS A 30 -8.19 -12.01 11.97
N PRO A 31 -8.51 -12.92 10.99
CA PRO A 31 -7.79 -14.18 10.82
C PRO A 31 -6.34 -14.01 10.36
N SER A 32 -5.98 -12.90 9.68
CA SER A 32 -4.59 -12.57 9.40
C SER A 32 -3.88 -12.15 10.69
N PRO A 33 -2.76 -12.81 11.08
CA PRO A 33 -1.96 -12.40 12.23
C PRO A 33 -1.43 -10.96 12.11
N TYR A 34 -1.12 -10.52 10.88
CA TYR A 34 -0.69 -9.15 10.62
C TYR A 34 -1.79 -8.14 10.90
N LEU A 35 -3.00 -8.36 10.43
CA LEU A 35 -4.11 -7.46 10.66
C LEU A 35 -4.56 -7.50 12.13
N ALA A 36 -4.62 -8.68 12.74
CA ALA A 36 -4.99 -8.85 14.15
C ALA A 36 -4.07 -8.07 15.11
N MET A 37 -2.78 -7.98 14.84
CA MET A 37 -1.87 -7.19 15.68
C MET A 37 -2.17 -5.69 15.68
N HIS A 38 -2.88 -5.19 14.66
CA HIS A 38 -3.37 -3.81 14.57
C HIS A 38 -4.74 -3.61 15.23
N GLY A 39 -5.38 -4.67 15.73
CA GLY A 39 -6.68 -4.60 16.38
C GLY A 39 -6.71 -3.73 17.64
N GLY A 40 -5.57 -3.58 18.33
CA GLY A 40 -5.43 -2.72 19.51
C GLY A 40 -5.00 -1.28 19.20
N ASP A 41 -4.78 -0.89 17.95
CA ASP A 41 -4.42 0.48 17.59
C ASP A 41 -5.61 1.42 17.84
N PRO A 42 -5.38 2.68 18.29
CA PRO A 42 -6.42 3.70 18.41
C PRO A 42 -6.97 4.18 17.06
N VAL A 43 -6.30 3.84 15.95
CA VAL A 43 -6.82 4.05 14.59
C VAL A 43 -8.00 3.10 14.37
N ALA A 44 -9.12 3.64 13.92
CA ALA A 44 -10.32 2.85 13.61
C ALA A 44 -10.17 2.16 12.24
N TRP A 45 -9.27 1.18 12.18
CA TRP A 45 -8.99 0.43 10.97
C TRP A 45 -10.21 -0.30 10.41
N ARG A 46 -10.40 -0.25 9.10
CA ARG A 46 -11.30 -1.10 8.33
C ARG A 46 -10.50 -2.18 7.65
N ASP A 47 -11.13 -3.29 7.42
CA ASP A 47 -10.68 -4.27 6.43
C ASP A 47 -10.94 -3.73 5.02
N TRP A 48 -10.18 -4.20 4.04
CA TRP A 48 -10.42 -3.83 2.65
C TRP A 48 -11.70 -4.45 2.12
N GLY A 49 -12.51 -3.67 1.44
CA GLY A 49 -13.74 -4.15 0.81
C GLY A 49 -14.70 -3.03 0.43
N GLU A 50 -15.83 -3.44 -0.14
CA GLU A 50 -16.88 -2.54 -0.62
C GLU A 50 -17.38 -1.58 0.47
N ALA A 51 -17.46 -2.04 1.71
CA ALA A 51 -17.94 -1.21 2.83
C ALA A 51 -17.02 -0.01 3.10
N ALA A 52 -15.70 -0.18 3.03
CA ALA A 52 -14.74 0.91 3.22
C ALA A 52 -14.78 1.92 2.06
N VAL A 53 -14.94 1.43 0.84
CA VAL A 53 -15.09 2.28 -0.35
C VAL A 53 -16.39 3.08 -0.28
N SER A 54 -17.51 2.43 0.02
CA SER A 54 -18.81 3.10 0.19
C SER A 54 -18.78 4.16 1.30
N GLU A 55 -18.13 3.88 2.45
CA GLU A 55 -17.93 4.87 3.50
C GLU A 55 -17.15 6.10 3.00
N ALA A 56 -16.12 5.90 2.20
CA ALA A 56 -15.33 6.99 1.63
C ALA A 56 -16.16 7.83 0.63
N GLU A 57 -16.93 7.17 -0.24
CA GLU A 57 -17.83 7.84 -1.19
C GLU A 57 -18.91 8.66 -0.48
N GLU A 58 -19.60 8.08 0.50
CA GLU A 58 -20.66 8.74 1.26
C GLU A 58 -20.17 9.92 2.10
N SER A 59 -18.97 9.76 2.72
CA SER A 59 -18.38 10.81 3.56
C SER A 59 -17.58 11.85 2.77
N GLY A 60 -17.23 11.57 1.51
CA GLY A 60 -16.36 12.38 0.68
C GLY A 60 -14.92 12.47 1.18
N LYS A 61 -14.50 11.53 2.04
CA LYS A 61 -13.14 11.45 2.61
C LYS A 61 -12.21 10.65 1.71
N LEU A 62 -10.92 10.96 1.77
CA LEU A 62 -9.91 10.08 1.17
C LEU A 62 -9.86 8.74 1.93
N LEU A 63 -9.68 7.64 1.19
CA LEU A 63 -9.23 6.38 1.76
C LEU A 63 -7.75 6.49 2.12
N PHE A 64 -7.37 6.05 3.31
CA PHE A 64 -5.98 5.86 3.70
C PHE A 64 -5.69 4.37 3.78
N ILE A 65 -4.98 3.83 2.79
CA ILE A 65 -4.60 2.41 2.76
C ILE A 65 -3.18 2.27 3.28
N SER A 66 -3.01 1.47 4.33
CA SER A 66 -1.70 1.05 4.81
C SER A 66 -1.50 -0.44 4.56
N SER A 67 -0.55 -0.76 3.68
CA SER A 67 -0.15 -2.13 3.32
C SER A 67 1.13 -2.54 4.00
N GLY A 68 1.22 -3.82 4.34
CA GLY A 68 2.40 -4.43 4.92
C GLY A 68 2.25 -5.93 5.07
N TYR A 69 3.10 -6.55 5.90
CA TYR A 69 3.08 -7.99 6.18
C TYR A 69 3.69 -8.27 7.56
N PHE A 70 3.45 -9.47 8.09
CA PHE A 70 3.75 -9.81 9.47
C PHE A 70 5.22 -9.64 9.87
N SER A 71 6.17 -10.05 9.02
CA SER A 71 7.61 -9.94 9.31
C SER A 71 8.26 -8.62 8.89
N CYS A 72 7.47 -7.62 8.49
CA CYS A 72 7.95 -6.32 8.05
C CYS A 72 8.44 -5.47 9.23
N HIS A 73 9.75 -5.33 9.40
CA HIS A 73 10.33 -4.55 10.50
C HIS A 73 9.81 -3.11 10.56
N TRP A 74 9.86 -2.37 9.45
CA TRP A 74 9.44 -0.98 9.39
C TRP A 74 7.93 -0.80 9.55
N CYS A 75 7.12 -1.84 9.24
CA CYS A 75 5.69 -1.81 9.54
C CYS A 75 5.44 -1.80 11.04
N HIS A 76 6.19 -2.61 11.81
CA HIS A 76 6.14 -2.60 13.27
C HIS A 76 6.67 -1.29 13.87
N VAL A 77 7.70 -0.68 13.27
CA VAL A 77 8.20 0.64 13.71
C VAL A 77 7.09 1.69 13.53
N MET A 78 6.50 1.78 12.33
CA MET A 78 5.45 2.76 12.05
C MET A 78 4.18 2.54 12.89
N GLN A 79 3.85 1.28 13.23
CA GLN A 79 2.76 0.99 14.16
C GLN A 79 3.01 1.64 15.52
N ARG A 80 4.18 1.39 16.12
CA ARG A 80 4.52 1.92 17.45
C ARG A 80 4.64 3.44 17.47
N GLU A 81 5.20 4.03 16.43
CA GLU A 81 5.48 5.47 16.40
C GLU A 81 4.28 6.30 15.95
N SER A 82 3.48 5.79 15.01
CA SER A 82 2.41 6.56 14.36
C SER A 82 1.02 6.02 14.62
N TYR A 83 0.76 4.72 14.39
CA TYR A 83 -0.61 4.20 14.47
C TYR A 83 -1.10 4.00 15.92
N GLN A 84 -0.16 3.86 16.88
CA GLN A 84 -0.47 3.83 18.32
C GLN A 84 -0.44 5.22 18.96
N ASP A 85 -0.03 6.26 18.22
CA ASP A 85 -0.07 7.64 18.70
C ASP A 85 -1.52 8.19 18.65
N PRO A 86 -2.06 8.69 19.78
CA PRO A 86 -3.45 9.14 19.83
C PRO A 86 -3.73 10.39 18.98
N GLU A 87 -2.74 11.26 18.74
CA GLU A 87 -2.94 12.46 17.93
C GLU A 87 -3.00 12.08 16.45
N VAL A 88 -2.09 11.23 15.98
CA VAL A 88 -2.14 10.69 14.60
C VAL A 88 -3.43 9.91 14.37
N ALA A 89 -3.82 9.05 15.32
CA ALA A 89 -5.06 8.29 15.23
C ALA A 89 -6.30 9.19 15.16
N ALA A 90 -6.33 10.27 15.95
CA ALA A 90 -7.43 11.24 15.91
C ALA A 90 -7.57 11.91 14.54
N LEU A 91 -6.45 12.26 13.88
CA LEU A 91 -6.47 12.82 12.53
C LEU A 91 -6.95 11.79 11.50
N LEU A 92 -6.39 10.58 11.54
CA LEU A 92 -6.78 9.50 10.63
C LEU A 92 -8.28 9.18 10.73
N ASN A 93 -8.80 9.02 11.95
CA ASN A 93 -10.20 8.71 12.19
C ASN A 93 -11.16 9.86 11.79
N ARG A 94 -10.72 11.09 11.97
CA ARG A 94 -11.56 12.25 11.69
C ARG A 94 -11.62 12.60 10.20
N TRP A 95 -10.50 12.55 9.51
CA TRP A 95 -10.35 13.14 8.19
C TRP A 95 -10.29 12.11 7.05
N TYR A 96 -10.03 10.85 7.38
CA TYR A 96 -9.83 9.77 6.41
C TYR A 96 -10.73 8.57 6.72
N VAL A 97 -10.79 7.64 5.80
CA VAL A 97 -11.27 6.27 6.03
C VAL A 97 -10.03 5.37 6.06
N PRO A 98 -9.52 5.02 7.27
CA PRO A 98 -8.31 4.22 7.39
C PRO A 98 -8.61 2.75 7.13
N VAL A 99 -7.85 2.17 6.19
CA VAL A 99 -7.92 0.77 5.77
C VAL A 99 -6.54 0.14 5.96
N LYS A 100 -6.51 -1.04 6.57
CA LYS A 100 -5.29 -1.83 6.71
C LYS A 100 -5.37 -3.05 5.83
N ILE A 101 -4.32 -3.33 5.05
CA ILE A 101 -4.26 -4.53 4.23
C ILE A 101 -3.02 -5.37 4.53
N ASP A 102 -3.20 -6.68 4.49
CA ASP A 102 -2.12 -7.64 4.43
C ASP A 102 -1.81 -7.91 2.95
N ARG A 103 -0.61 -7.54 2.50
CA ARG A 103 -0.22 -7.73 1.10
C ARG A 103 -0.26 -9.18 0.64
N GLU A 104 -0.20 -10.14 1.57
CA GLU A 104 -0.26 -11.56 1.23
C GLU A 104 -1.71 -12.00 0.94
N LEU A 105 -2.71 -11.29 1.48
CA LEU A 105 -4.12 -11.52 1.21
C LEU A 105 -4.62 -10.69 0.02
N GLU A 106 -4.08 -9.47 -0.15
CA GLU A 106 -4.47 -8.52 -1.21
C GLU A 106 -3.31 -8.21 -2.18
N PRO A 107 -2.66 -9.23 -2.80
CA PRO A 107 -1.45 -9.05 -3.59
C PRO A 107 -1.65 -8.20 -4.85
N ALA A 108 -2.84 -8.25 -5.45
CA ALA A 108 -3.13 -7.47 -6.65
C ALA A 108 -3.28 -5.98 -6.34
N LEU A 109 -3.95 -5.65 -5.24
CA LEU A 109 -4.08 -4.28 -4.75
C LEU A 109 -2.72 -3.74 -4.33
N ASP A 110 -1.96 -4.49 -3.53
CA ASP A 110 -0.63 -4.11 -3.08
C ASP A 110 0.30 -3.83 -4.27
N ALA A 111 0.37 -4.72 -5.26
CA ALA A 111 1.20 -4.53 -6.45
C ALA A 111 0.82 -3.29 -7.25
N TRP A 112 -0.48 -2.98 -7.35
CA TRP A 112 -0.94 -1.78 -8.03
C TRP A 112 -0.57 -0.49 -7.29
N LEU A 113 -0.68 -0.48 -5.95
CA LEU A 113 -0.29 0.64 -5.10
C LEU A 113 1.24 0.83 -5.06
N ILE A 114 2.02 -0.26 -5.09
CA ILE A 114 3.47 -0.22 -5.26
C ILE A 114 3.83 0.44 -6.59
N ALA A 115 3.26 -0.02 -7.70
CA ALA A 115 3.55 0.54 -9.02
C ALA A 115 3.19 2.04 -9.13
N PHE A 116 2.09 2.45 -8.48
CA PHE A 116 1.74 3.86 -8.37
C PHE A 116 2.82 4.66 -7.61
N THR A 117 3.22 4.17 -6.45
CA THR A 117 4.20 4.86 -5.59
C THR A 117 5.58 4.90 -6.27
N GLU A 118 6.03 3.84 -6.92
CA GLU A 118 7.26 3.85 -7.73
C GLU A 118 7.20 4.87 -8.87
N THR A 119 6.04 4.98 -9.54
CA THR A 119 5.85 5.93 -10.65
C THR A 119 5.90 7.39 -10.18
N THR A 120 5.43 7.69 -8.97
CA THR A 120 5.32 9.06 -8.45
C THR A 120 6.50 9.49 -7.58
N GLU A 121 7.08 8.56 -6.81
CA GLU A 121 8.13 8.83 -5.83
C GLU A 121 9.51 8.28 -6.24
N GLY A 122 9.57 7.48 -7.31
CA GLY A 122 10.79 6.86 -7.79
C GLY A 122 11.20 5.58 -7.05
N ALA A 123 10.62 5.31 -5.88
CA ALA A 123 10.84 4.09 -5.09
C ALA A 123 9.61 3.76 -4.26
N ALA A 124 9.38 2.48 -4.00
CA ALA A 124 8.34 2.00 -3.09
C ALA A 124 8.84 0.84 -2.22
N GLY A 125 8.07 0.51 -1.18
CA GLY A 125 8.39 -0.55 -0.21
C GLY A 125 7.38 -0.56 0.93
N TRP A 126 7.62 -1.35 1.96
CA TRP A 126 6.74 -1.48 3.11
C TRP A 126 7.34 -0.91 4.40
N PRO A 127 6.50 -0.25 5.26
CA PRO A 127 5.07 -0.05 5.09
C PRO A 127 4.76 0.82 3.88
N LEU A 128 3.75 0.45 3.11
CA LEU A 128 3.25 1.26 2.02
C LEU A 128 1.99 1.98 2.47
N ASN A 129 1.98 3.30 2.35
CA ASN A 129 0.87 4.16 2.76
C ASN A 129 0.39 4.94 1.54
N VAL A 130 -0.84 4.70 1.12
CA VAL A 130 -1.40 5.37 -0.06
C VAL A 130 -2.75 5.98 0.26
N PHE A 131 -2.94 7.22 -0.13
CA PHE A 131 -4.21 7.92 -0.05
C PHE A 131 -4.91 7.85 -1.42
N LEU A 132 -6.15 7.36 -1.41
CA LEU A 132 -6.97 7.28 -2.61
C LEU A 132 -8.13 8.26 -2.51
N THR A 133 -8.55 8.76 -3.66
CA THR A 133 -9.82 9.49 -3.79
C THR A 133 -10.99 8.55 -3.46
N PRO A 134 -12.17 9.05 -3.08
CA PRO A 134 -13.33 8.21 -2.78
C PRO A 134 -13.72 7.26 -3.92
N ASP A 135 -13.48 7.64 -5.17
CA ASP A 135 -13.70 6.83 -6.36
C ASP A 135 -12.51 5.87 -6.67
N GLY A 136 -11.58 5.69 -5.71
CA GLY A 136 -10.56 4.65 -5.73
C GLY A 136 -9.27 4.98 -6.50
N TYR A 137 -9.07 6.22 -6.98
CA TYR A 137 -7.82 6.59 -7.66
C TYR A 137 -6.74 7.01 -6.68
N PRO A 138 -5.50 6.46 -6.74
CA PRO A 138 -4.42 6.83 -5.84
C PRO A 138 -3.95 8.26 -6.11
N LEU A 139 -3.75 9.02 -5.03
CA LEU A 139 -3.39 10.43 -5.05
C LEU A 139 -1.98 10.70 -4.54
N VAL A 140 -1.62 10.11 -3.39
CA VAL A 140 -0.32 10.26 -2.74
C VAL A 140 0.12 8.92 -2.19
N GLY A 141 1.36 8.51 -2.49
CA GLY A 141 2.01 7.32 -1.94
C GLY A 141 3.22 7.69 -1.09
N MET A 142 3.53 6.88 -0.08
CA MET A 142 4.74 7.01 0.73
C MET A 142 5.05 5.69 1.44
N THR A 143 6.31 5.48 1.77
CA THR A 143 6.75 4.37 2.62
C THR A 143 6.74 4.77 4.10
N TYR A 144 7.67 4.28 4.90
CA TYR A 144 7.84 4.74 6.27
C TYR A 144 8.11 6.26 6.33
N VAL A 145 7.41 6.92 7.25
CA VAL A 145 7.58 8.34 7.57
C VAL A 145 7.63 8.48 9.10
N PRO A 146 8.59 9.22 9.68
CA PRO A 146 8.61 9.51 11.11
C PRO A 146 7.31 10.16 11.58
N ARG A 147 6.94 9.91 12.84
CA ARG A 147 5.65 10.31 13.45
C ARG A 147 5.30 11.79 13.20
N ASP A 148 6.22 12.71 13.46
CA ASP A 148 5.93 14.14 13.36
C ASP A 148 5.73 14.59 11.90
N ASP A 149 6.53 14.07 10.99
CA ASP A 149 6.40 14.32 9.56
C ASP A 149 5.08 13.71 9.02
N PHE A 150 4.70 12.53 9.53
CA PHE A 150 3.45 11.89 9.13
C PHE A 150 2.23 12.70 9.61
N HIS A 151 2.26 13.17 10.85
CA HIS A 151 1.22 14.03 11.41
C HIS A 151 1.05 15.32 10.58
N GLU A 152 2.17 16.00 10.23
CA GLU A 152 2.14 17.20 9.39
C GLU A 152 1.57 16.90 7.99
N ARG A 153 2.01 15.80 7.36
CA ARG A 153 1.53 15.40 6.04
C ARG A 153 0.03 15.12 6.01
N LEU A 154 -0.51 14.49 7.06
CA LEU A 154 -1.95 14.29 7.20
C LEU A 154 -2.72 15.62 7.17
N GLY A 155 -2.27 16.62 7.93
CA GLY A 155 -2.88 17.95 7.94
C GLY A 155 -2.84 18.61 6.56
N ARG A 156 -1.67 18.65 5.94
CA ARG A 156 -1.47 19.27 4.61
C ARG A 156 -2.29 18.60 3.52
N LEU A 157 -2.38 17.27 3.53
CA LEU A 157 -3.17 16.52 2.55
C LEU A 157 -4.68 16.75 2.74
N HIS A 158 -5.14 16.82 4.00
CA HIS A 158 -6.53 17.15 4.30
C HIS A 158 -6.90 18.55 3.78
N ASP A 159 -6.06 19.55 4.03
CA ASP A 159 -6.28 20.91 3.56
C ASP A 159 -6.28 20.98 2.02
N PHE A 160 -5.34 20.31 1.38
CA PHE A 160 -5.28 20.22 -0.09
C PHE A 160 -6.55 19.58 -0.66
N TRP A 161 -7.00 18.44 -0.09
CA TRP A 161 -8.22 17.76 -0.50
C TRP A 161 -9.47 18.63 -0.40
N ASN A 162 -9.57 19.42 0.65
CA ASN A 162 -10.72 20.30 0.86
C ASN A 162 -10.71 21.54 -0.03
N GLN A 163 -9.53 22.09 -0.31
CA GLN A 163 -9.39 23.34 -1.07
C GLN A 163 -9.30 23.11 -2.58
N GLU A 164 -8.68 21.99 -3.01
CA GLU A 164 -8.35 21.77 -4.42
C GLU A 164 -8.85 20.39 -4.91
N ARG A 165 -10.02 19.94 -4.46
CA ARG A 165 -10.58 18.60 -4.75
C ARG A 165 -10.58 18.26 -6.24
N GLU A 166 -11.08 19.14 -7.09
CA GLU A 166 -11.16 18.90 -8.54
C GLU A 166 -9.77 18.67 -9.15
N ARG A 167 -8.80 19.46 -8.72
CA ARG A 167 -7.40 19.32 -9.13
C ARG A 167 -6.80 18.01 -8.67
N ALA A 168 -7.06 17.61 -7.43
CA ALA A 168 -6.61 16.35 -6.87
C ALA A 168 -7.17 15.14 -7.65
N VAL A 169 -8.48 15.15 -7.95
CA VAL A 169 -9.14 14.09 -8.74
C VAL A 169 -8.57 14.04 -10.17
N ALA A 170 -8.43 15.19 -10.84
CA ALA A 170 -7.88 15.24 -12.18
C ALA A 170 -6.42 14.72 -12.23
N PHE A 171 -5.62 15.07 -11.23
CA PHE A 171 -4.24 14.58 -11.10
C PHE A 171 -4.21 13.05 -10.92
N SER A 172 -4.96 12.51 -9.95
CA SER A 172 -5.03 11.06 -9.69
C SER A 172 -5.40 10.27 -10.93
N ARG A 173 -6.46 10.68 -11.65
CA ARG A 173 -6.89 10.01 -12.88
C ARG A 173 -5.81 10.05 -13.96
N SER A 174 -5.14 11.19 -14.13
CA SER A 174 -4.08 11.33 -15.13
C SER A 174 -2.88 10.41 -14.88
N ILE A 175 -2.54 10.15 -13.61
CA ILE A 175 -1.48 9.19 -13.26
C ILE A 175 -1.89 7.77 -13.64
N VAL A 176 -3.11 7.35 -13.24
CA VAL A 176 -3.61 6.00 -13.54
C VAL A 176 -3.72 5.78 -15.07
N GLU A 177 -4.19 6.76 -15.83
CA GLU A 177 -4.22 6.69 -17.30
C GLU A 177 -2.82 6.48 -17.89
N ARG A 178 -1.80 7.19 -17.38
CA ARG A 178 -0.41 7.00 -17.81
C ARG A 178 0.14 5.62 -17.45
N MET A 179 -0.15 5.13 -16.23
CA MET A 179 0.24 3.79 -15.81
C MET A 179 -0.41 2.72 -16.70
N GLN A 180 -1.70 2.85 -17.01
CA GLN A 180 -2.41 1.95 -17.90
C GLN A 180 -1.87 1.99 -19.33
N ALA A 181 -1.49 3.18 -19.82
CA ALA A 181 -0.89 3.33 -21.15
C ALA A 181 0.50 2.68 -21.21
N ALA A 182 1.30 2.82 -20.15
CA ALA A 182 2.62 2.17 -20.04
C ALA A 182 2.51 0.64 -19.94
N ASN A 183 1.46 0.13 -19.29
CA ASN A 183 1.20 -1.31 -19.12
C ASN A 183 0.52 -1.96 -20.34
N LYS A 184 0.25 -1.23 -21.42
CA LYS A 184 -0.18 -1.84 -22.70
C LYS A 184 1.01 -2.58 -23.33
N VAL A 185 1.38 -3.69 -22.71
CA VAL A 185 2.32 -4.64 -23.31
C VAL A 185 1.61 -5.24 -24.52
N SER A 186 2.11 -4.94 -25.72
CA SER A 186 1.75 -5.73 -26.89
C SER A 186 2.25 -7.16 -26.64
N LEU A 187 1.35 -8.09 -26.38
CA LEU A 187 1.75 -9.49 -26.31
C LEU A 187 2.50 -9.82 -27.61
N PRO A 188 3.69 -10.44 -27.53
CA PRO A 188 4.41 -10.85 -28.71
C PRO A 188 3.53 -11.81 -29.52
N GLN A 189 3.57 -11.71 -30.86
CA GLN A 189 2.77 -12.56 -31.73
C GLN A 189 3.08 -14.06 -31.57
N SER A 190 4.26 -14.39 -31.03
CA SER A 190 4.68 -15.72 -30.63
C SER A 190 5.41 -15.65 -29.27
N LEU A 191 5.21 -16.67 -28.43
CA LEU A 191 6.03 -16.81 -27.24
C LEU A 191 7.49 -17.12 -27.66
N PRO A 192 8.51 -16.52 -27.01
CA PRO A 192 9.90 -16.90 -27.26
C PRO A 192 10.12 -18.36 -26.88
N ALA A 193 11.09 -19.00 -27.50
CA ALA A 193 11.50 -20.35 -27.13
C ALA A 193 11.98 -20.38 -25.67
N GLY A 194 11.85 -21.52 -24.99
CA GLY A 194 12.22 -21.61 -23.57
C GLY A 194 13.68 -21.28 -23.29
N ASP A 195 14.58 -21.67 -24.16
CA ASP A 195 16.00 -21.36 -24.13
C ASP A 195 16.30 -19.86 -24.35
N GLU A 196 15.55 -19.17 -25.20
CA GLU A 196 15.63 -17.71 -25.35
C GLU A 196 15.20 -16.99 -24.08
N VAL A 197 14.13 -17.46 -23.39
CA VAL A 197 13.69 -16.90 -22.11
C VAL A 197 14.75 -17.09 -21.03
N VAL A 198 15.36 -18.28 -20.96
CA VAL A 198 16.43 -18.60 -19.99
C VAL A 198 17.68 -17.76 -20.27
N ALA A 199 18.08 -17.64 -21.51
CA ALA A 199 19.23 -16.83 -21.90
C ALA A 199 19.01 -15.33 -21.59
N GLY A 200 17.84 -14.78 -21.91
CA GLY A 200 17.47 -13.40 -21.60
C GLY A 200 17.42 -13.13 -20.10
N PHE A 201 16.89 -14.08 -19.30
CA PHE A 201 16.91 -13.97 -17.84
C PHE A 201 18.35 -13.96 -17.29
N LEU A 202 19.23 -14.87 -17.79
CA LEU A 202 20.63 -14.93 -17.36
C LEU A 202 21.37 -13.64 -17.69
N GLU A 203 21.24 -13.13 -18.91
CA GLU A 203 21.84 -11.86 -19.33
C GLU A 203 21.39 -10.70 -18.44
N GLN A 204 20.07 -10.57 -18.19
CA GLN A 204 19.53 -9.52 -17.34
C GLN A 204 20.01 -9.67 -15.88
N ALA A 205 20.01 -10.88 -15.34
CA ALA A 205 20.47 -11.13 -13.98
C ALA A 205 21.97 -10.78 -13.81
N MET A 206 22.81 -11.21 -14.76
CA MET A 206 24.25 -10.93 -14.71
C MET A 206 24.57 -9.45 -14.96
N SER A 207 23.77 -8.72 -15.73
CA SER A 207 23.94 -7.26 -15.88
C SER A 207 23.67 -6.46 -14.60
N LEU A 208 22.95 -7.04 -13.64
CA LEU A 208 22.67 -6.46 -12.32
C LEU A 208 23.55 -7.05 -11.21
N ALA A 209 24.40 -8.03 -11.53
CA ALA A 209 25.24 -8.71 -10.57
C ALA A 209 26.32 -7.78 -9.99
N ASP A 210 26.49 -7.80 -8.67
CA ASP A 210 27.61 -7.15 -8.01
C ASP A 210 28.76 -8.15 -7.85
N GLU A 211 29.77 -8.04 -8.70
CA GLU A 211 30.94 -8.93 -8.73
C GLU A 211 31.87 -8.74 -7.52
N LEU A 212 31.73 -7.66 -6.75
CA LEU A 212 32.60 -7.35 -5.62
C LEU A 212 31.98 -7.76 -4.28
N GLN A 213 30.68 -7.54 -4.12
CA GLN A 213 29.98 -7.79 -2.86
C GLN A 213 28.94 -8.91 -2.94
N GLY A 214 28.70 -9.46 -4.12
CA GLY A 214 27.64 -10.42 -4.36
C GLY A 214 26.23 -9.79 -4.33
N GLY A 215 25.23 -10.56 -4.75
CA GLY A 215 23.86 -10.07 -4.89
C GLY A 215 23.65 -9.16 -6.09
N PHE A 216 22.50 -8.47 -6.14
CA PHE A 216 22.12 -7.64 -7.27
C PHE A 216 22.02 -6.16 -6.89
N GLY A 217 22.40 -5.29 -7.82
CA GLY A 217 22.39 -3.83 -7.64
C GLY A 217 23.57 -3.32 -6.81
N ASP A 218 23.64 -2.00 -6.65
CA ASP A 218 24.77 -1.27 -6.06
C ASP A 218 24.47 -0.69 -4.66
N GLN A 219 23.25 -0.90 -4.14
CA GLN A 219 22.79 -0.36 -2.85
C GLN A 219 22.41 -1.47 -1.85
N ASN A 220 21.35 -1.27 -1.08
CA ASN A 220 20.85 -2.26 -0.14
C ASN A 220 20.46 -3.55 -0.85
N LYS A 221 21.03 -4.66 -0.43
CA LYS A 221 20.83 -5.97 -1.04
C LYS A 221 19.72 -6.73 -0.34
N PHE A 222 18.80 -7.27 -1.13
CA PHE A 222 17.80 -8.23 -0.65
C PHE A 222 18.16 -9.64 -1.12
N PRO A 223 17.85 -10.69 -0.34
CA PRO A 223 18.07 -12.07 -0.73
C PRO A 223 17.08 -12.49 -1.83
N MET A 224 17.36 -12.16 -3.07
CA MET A 224 16.51 -12.44 -4.25
C MET A 224 16.39 -13.95 -4.51
N SER A 225 15.80 -14.68 -3.55
CA SER A 225 15.77 -16.15 -3.51
C SER A 225 15.17 -16.81 -4.75
N PRO A 226 14.07 -16.31 -5.36
CA PRO A 226 13.56 -16.89 -6.60
C PRO A 226 14.57 -16.80 -7.75
N GLN A 227 15.23 -15.65 -7.91
CA GLN A 227 16.22 -15.41 -8.95
C GLN A 227 17.46 -16.30 -8.74
N LEU A 228 17.97 -16.36 -7.50
CA LEU A 228 19.08 -17.24 -7.15
C LEU A 228 18.78 -18.72 -7.41
N ARG A 229 17.55 -19.18 -7.15
CA ARG A 229 17.13 -20.55 -7.45
C ARG A 229 17.15 -20.85 -8.95
N VAL A 230 16.70 -19.92 -9.78
CA VAL A 230 16.77 -20.06 -11.24
C VAL A 230 18.22 -20.09 -11.71
N LEU A 231 19.08 -19.19 -11.21
CA LEU A 231 20.50 -19.17 -11.56
C LEU A 231 21.24 -20.44 -11.12
N LEU A 232 20.92 -21.00 -9.95
CA LEU A 232 21.45 -22.29 -9.49
C LEU A 232 21.00 -23.44 -10.43
N ALA A 233 19.76 -23.44 -10.90
CA ALA A 233 19.28 -24.42 -11.86
C ALA A 233 20.00 -24.30 -13.23
N ILE A 234 20.19 -23.06 -13.70
CA ILE A 234 20.95 -22.81 -14.94
C ILE A 234 22.39 -23.33 -14.78
N GLN A 235 23.05 -22.99 -13.66
CA GLN A 235 24.42 -23.46 -13.37
C GLN A 235 24.55 -24.99 -13.33
N GLN A 236 23.49 -25.71 -12.92
CA GLN A 236 23.48 -27.18 -12.93
C GLN A 236 23.35 -27.77 -14.33
N HIS A 237 22.63 -27.09 -15.22
CA HIS A 237 22.36 -27.58 -16.59
C HIS A 237 23.44 -27.13 -17.59
N GLU A 238 23.89 -25.88 -17.45
CA GLU A 238 24.86 -25.22 -18.32
C GLU A 238 25.91 -24.52 -17.45
N PRO A 239 26.92 -25.27 -16.93
CA PRO A 239 27.94 -24.72 -16.04
C PRO A 239 28.76 -23.62 -16.68
N SER A 240 28.82 -22.46 -16.06
CA SER A 240 29.69 -21.35 -16.43
C SER A 240 30.50 -20.91 -15.22
N ARG A 241 31.79 -20.57 -15.44
CA ARG A 241 32.66 -20.12 -14.35
C ARG A 241 32.20 -18.78 -13.79
N GLU A 242 31.80 -17.86 -14.63
CA GLU A 242 31.30 -16.54 -14.23
C GLU A 242 30.09 -16.64 -13.32
N LEU A 243 29.09 -17.41 -13.73
CA LEU A 243 27.88 -17.65 -12.93
C LEU A 243 28.20 -18.39 -11.62
N HIS A 244 29.13 -19.36 -11.66
CA HIS A 244 29.56 -20.08 -10.46
C HIS A 244 30.19 -19.12 -9.44
N ASP A 245 31.14 -18.29 -9.88
CA ASP A 245 31.88 -17.38 -9.02
C ASP A 245 30.95 -16.34 -8.39
N PHE A 246 29.97 -15.80 -9.16
CA PHE A 246 28.93 -14.91 -8.66
C PHE A 246 28.03 -15.59 -7.62
N LEU A 247 27.57 -16.82 -7.87
CA LEU A 247 26.71 -17.54 -6.96
C LEU A 247 27.44 -17.86 -5.64
N VAL A 248 28.68 -18.33 -5.69
CA VAL A 248 29.48 -18.59 -4.51
C VAL A 248 29.69 -17.33 -3.68
N LEU A 249 30.10 -16.23 -4.32
CA LEU A 249 30.28 -14.94 -3.65
C LEU A 249 28.97 -14.49 -2.98
N THR A 250 27.84 -14.55 -3.70
CA THR A 250 26.55 -14.12 -3.17
C THR A 250 26.10 -14.94 -1.97
N LEU A 251 26.19 -16.25 -2.07
CA LEU A 251 25.78 -17.16 -0.97
C LEU A 251 26.69 -17.03 0.24
N ASP A 252 28.00 -16.87 0.06
CA ASP A 252 28.95 -16.62 1.13
C ASP A 252 28.68 -15.29 1.85
N GLN A 253 28.35 -14.23 1.12
CA GLN A 253 27.98 -12.96 1.73
C GLN A 253 26.67 -13.06 2.51
N MET A 254 25.67 -13.77 1.98
CA MET A 254 24.41 -14.03 2.70
C MET A 254 24.65 -14.85 3.98
N ALA A 255 25.53 -15.84 3.95
CA ALA A 255 25.84 -16.66 5.12
C ALA A 255 26.61 -15.90 6.22
N ASN A 256 27.44 -14.93 5.83
CA ASN A 256 28.35 -14.22 6.76
C ASN A 256 27.79 -12.88 7.26
N ARG A 257 26.83 -12.27 6.56
CA ARG A 257 26.31 -10.93 6.85
C ARG A 257 24.79 -10.89 7.04
N GLY A 258 24.06 -11.94 6.68
CA GLY A 258 22.64 -12.24 6.62
C GLY A 258 21.70 -11.99 7.62
#